data_f7d31d758ed8ddce3dd5a133adcdac63
#
_entry.id   f7d31d758ed8ddce3dd5a133adcdac63
#
_cell.length_a   1.000
_cell.length_b   1.000
_cell.length_c   1.000
_cell.angle_alpha   90.00
_cell.angle_beta   90.00
_cell.angle_gamma   90.00
#
_symmetry.space_group_name_H-M   'P 1'
#
loop_
_entity.id
_entity.type
_entity.pdbx_description
1 polymer ?
#
loop_
_entity_poly.entity_id
_entity_poly.type
_entity_poly.pdbx_seq_one_letter_code
_entity_poly.pdbx_strand_id
1 'polypeptide(L)'
;MMQLIVPIGFLLIGLLSGIIGEKVIFIRLKKIAFGRKFPIGEILIQSLNRMPFIWCTLGGFYGAVISYRIVPEITELLKKVITIAFLYSVTLVLARLTAGIINLYLRRTEKLSASLISNAAKTAVLVLGILILLQTLGVEITPLVTTLGITGIAVGLALQDTLANLFSGFYLIISKQVRTGDYVKLDSGNHEGYVTDITWRNTTIKELSNNVIIVPNSKLATAIFTNYHLPVKEITLRMTVGVSYDSDLEQVERVTVEVAKEVMQEVAPELMSNEPYLRFENFADFSINFTLYMRVSEFFDQRIARHLFVKKLHKRYQKEGIKIPFPIRDIYMQGN
;
A
#
# COMPACT_ATOMS: atom_id res chain seq x y z
N MET A 1 -8.64 68.91 -5.41
CA MET A 1 -9.76 67.93 -5.33
C MET A 1 -9.65 66.73 -6.27
N MET A 2 -9.27 66.90 -7.53
CA MET A 2 -9.18 65.77 -8.49
C MET A 2 -8.18 64.64 -8.10
N GLN A 3 -7.09 64.95 -7.40
CA GLN A 3 -6.06 64.00 -7.00
C GLN A 3 -6.52 62.99 -5.91
N LEU A 4 -7.59 63.28 -5.18
CA LEU A 4 -8.15 62.40 -4.15
C LEU A 4 -9.26 61.47 -4.67
N ILE A 5 -9.88 61.77 -5.81
CA ILE A 5 -11.01 61.02 -6.35
C ILE A 5 -10.60 59.62 -6.75
N VAL A 6 -9.45 59.46 -7.42
CA VAL A 6 -8.96 58.18 -7.90
C VAL A 6 -8.58 57.21 -6.75
N PRO A 7 -7.77 57.62 -5.74
CA PRO A 7 -7.48 56.79 -4.58
C PRO A 7 -8.72 56.38 -3.78
N ILE A 8 -9.66 57.34 -3.57
CA ILE A 8 -10.92 57.03 -2.89
C ILE A 8 -11.76 56.03 -3.70
N GLY A 9 -11.76 56.17 -5.05
CA GLY A 9 -12.42 55.21 -5.93
C GLY A 9 -11.89 53.82 -5.78
N PHE A 10 -10.57 53.61 -5.73
CA PHE A 10 -9.95 52.31 -5.49
C PHE A 10 -10.32 51.72 -4.13
N LEU A 11 -10.36 52.52 -3.07
CA LEU A 11 -10.77 52.08 -1.74
C LEU A 11 -12.24 51.62 -1.72
N LEU A 12 -13.14 52.41 -2.34
CA LEU A 12 -14.54 52.06 -2.41
C LEU A 12 -14.78 50.82 -3.25
N ILE A 13 -14.12 50.70 -4.38
CA ILE A 13 -14.20 49.49 -5.24
C ILE A 13 -13.68 48.29 -4.48
N GLY A 14 -12.55 48.40 -3.76
CA GLY A 14 -11.98 47.32 -2.95
C GLY A 14 -12.94 46.83 -1.85
N LEU A 15 -13.57 47.78 -1.13
CA LEU A 15 -14.57 47.47 -0.10
C LEU A 15 -15.83 46.83 -0.68
N LEU A 16 -16.41 47.42 -1.73
CA LEU A 16 -17.62 46.91 -2.36
C LEU A 16 -17.39 45.53 -3.00
N SER A 17 -16.28 45.38 -3.74
CA SER A 17 -15.92 44.08 -4.33
C SER A 17 -15.64 43.04 -3.25
N GLY A 18 -15.08 43.41 -2.10
CA GLY A 18 -14.88 42.53 -0.95
C GLY A 18 -16.19 42.00 -0.36
N ILE A 19 -17.19 42.91 -0.13
CA ILE A 19 -18.50 42.51 0.38
C ILE A 19 -19.23 41.60 -0.62
N ILE A 20 -19.23 42.00 -1.90
CA ILE A 20 -19.90 41.23 -2.96
C ILE A 20 -19.16 39.89 -3.16
N GLY A 21 -17.84 39.88 -3.23
CA GLY A 21 -17.00 38.72 -3.40
C GLY A 21 -17.19 37.72 -2.28
N GLU A 22 -17.21 38.18 -1.03
CA GLU A 22 -17.50 37.32 0.13
C GLU A 22 -18.87 36.64 0.00
N LYS A 23 -19.92 37.40 -0.27
CA LYS A 23 -21.27 36.86 -0.43
C LYS A 23 -21.36 35.87 -1.61
N VAL A 24 -20.81 36.22 -2.78
CA VAL A 24 -20.87 35.38 -4.01
C VAL A 24 -20.07 34.11 -3.83
N ILE A 25 -18.84 34.21 -3.30
CA ILE A 25 -17.99 33.05 -3.06
C ILE A 25 -18.62 32.11 -2.04
N PHE A 26 -19.15 32.64 -0.93
CA PHE A 26 -19.83 31.84 0.09
C PHE A 26 -21.11 31.17 -0.42
N ILE A 27 -21.93 31.87 -1.22
CA ILE A 27 -23.13 31.28 -1.80
C ILE A 27 -22.79 30.16 -2.79
N ARG A 28 -21.81 30.39 -3.66
CA ARG A 28 -21.36 29.39 -4.61
C ARG A 28 -20.71 28.18 -3.95
N LEU A 29 -19.80 28.39 -2.99
CA LEU A 29 -19.17 27.33 -2.22
C LEU A 29 -20.19 26.53 -1.40
N LYS A 30 -21.18 27.20 -0.76
CA LYS A 30 -22.29 26.51 -0.10
C LYS A 30 -23.10 25.66 -1.08
N LYS A 31 -23.41 26.17 -2.26
CA LYS A 31 -24.18 25.43 -3.26
C LYS A 31 -23.43 24.17 -3.78
N ILE A 32 -22.11 24.27 -3.92
CA ILE A 32 -21.24 23.14 -4.30
C ILE A 32 -21.09 22.13 -3.12
N ALA A 33 -20.90 22.62 -1.91
CA ALA A 33 -20.75 21.80 -0.71
C ALA A 33 -22.04 21.05 -0.33
N PHE A 34 -23.22 21.69 -0.49
CA PHE A 34 -24.52 21.07 -0.20
C PHE A 34 -25.05 20.18 -1.35
N GLY A 35 -24.68 20.45 -2.62
CA GLY A 35 -25.17 19.69 -3.78
C GLY A 35 -24.48 18.33 -4.00
N ARG A 36 -23.31 18.14 -3.45
CA ARG A 36 -22.60 16.87 -3.39
C ARG A 36 -22.07 16.75 -1.95
N LYS A 37 -22.27 15.62 -1.30
CA LYS A 37 -21.72 15.30 0.04
C LYS A 37 -20.17 15.36 0.05
N PHE A 38 -19.57 16.50 -0.34
CA PHE A 38 -18.13 16.70 -0.35
C PHE A 38 -17.71 17.43 0.93
N PRO A 39 -17.13 16.72 1.92
CA PRO A 39 -16.69 17.30 3.19
C PRO A 39 -15.56 18.33 3.03
N ILE A 40 -14.85 18.32 1.87
CA ILE A 40 -13.81 19.31 1.54
C ILE A 40 -14.40 20.72 1.36
N GLY A 41 -15.66 20.83 0.92
CA GLY A 41 -16.34 22.13 0.77
C GLY A 41 -16.49 22.89 2.09
N GLU A 42 -16.76 22.20 3.19
CA GLU A 42 -16.85 22.83 4.52
C GLU A 42 -15.48 23.38 4.98
N ILE A 43 -14.40 22.63 4.72
CA ILE A 43 -13.03 23.05 5.07
C ILE A 43 -12.64 24.30 4.28
N LEU A 44 -12.96 24.34 2.98
CA LEU A 44 -12.73 25.51 2.13
C LEU A 44 -13.50 26.72 2.65
N ILE A 45 -14.77 26.57 2.99
CA ILE A 45 -15.61 27.65 3.55
C ILE A 45 -15.04 28.17 4.87
N GLN A 46 -14.64 27.25 5.78
CA GLN A 46 -14.08 27.63 7.08
C GLN A 46 -12.72 28.32 6.94
N SER A 47 -11.87 27.83 6.02
CA SER A 47 -10.51 28.36 5.83
C SER A 47 -10.52 29.74 5.13
N LEU A 48 -11.44 29.95 4.20
CA LEU A 48 -11.61 31.21 3.44
C LEU A 48 -12.51 32.23 4.14
N ASN A 49 -13.04 31.91 5.34
CA ASN A 49 -13.92 32.81 6.03
C ASN A 49 -13.28 34.20 6.22
N ARG A 50 -13.97 35.26 5.75
CA ARG A 50 -13.54 36.66 5.71
C ARG A 50 -12.32 37.00 4.87
N MET A 51 -11.63 36.00 4.27
CA MET A 51 -10.40 36.21 3.49
C MET A 51 -10.64 36.91 2.15
N PRO A 52 -11.70 36.60 1.37
CA PRO A 52 -12.00 37.34 0.14
C PRO A 52 -12.23 38.83 0.39
N PHE A 53 -12.92 39.19 1.50
CA PHE A 53 -13.08 40.57 1.89
C PHE A 53 -11.74 41.26 2.20
N ILE A 54 -10.88 40.64 2.99
CA ILE A 54 -9.54 41.14 3.33
C ILE A 54 -8.71 41.32 2.05
N TRP A 55 -8.69 40.37 1.14
CA TRP A 55 -7.89 40.43 -0.10
C TRP A 55 -8.36 41.54 -1.04
N CYS A 56 -9.66 41.67 -1.24
CA CYS A 56 -10.21 42.76 -2.04
C CYS A 56 -9.92 44.13 -1.42
N THR A 57 -10.04 44.24 -0.09
CA THR A 57 -9.75 45.48 0.63
C THR A 57 -8.27 45.87 0.53
N LEU A 58 -7.35 44.89 0.74
CA LEU A 58 -5.92 45.09 0.56
C LEU A 58 -5.56 45.47 -0.90
N GLY A 59 -6.21 44.85 -1.90
CA GLY A 59 -6.07 45.22 -3.30
C GLY A 59 -6.52 46.65 -3.58
N GLY A 60 -7.65 47.09 -3.00
CA GLY A 60 -8.13 48.45 -3.06
C GLY A 60 -7.15 49.45 -2.43
N PHE A 61 -6.60 49.12 -1.24
CA PHE A 61 -5.57 49.92 -0.58
C PHE A 61 -4.30 50.02 -1.45
N TYR A 62 -3.84 48.92 -2.05
CA TYR A 62 -2.68 48.87 -2.93
C TYR A 62 -2.89 49.77 -4.15
N GLY A 63 -4.06 49.72 -4.79
CA GLY A 63 -4.44 50.61 -5.90
C GLY A 63 -4.47 52.06 -5.51
N ALA A 64 -5.01 52.38 -4.32
CA ALA A 64 -5.05 53.75 -3.79
C ALA A 64 -3.64 54.31 -3.55
N VAL A 65 -2.73 53.50 -2.97
CA VAL A 65 -1.34 53.91 -2.69
C VAL A 65 -0.56 54.19 -4.01
N ILE A 66 -0.79 53.39 -5.06
CA ILE A 66 -0.14 53.65 -6.37
C ILE A 66 -0.70 54.89 -7.06
N SER A 67 -2.00 55.13 -6.91
CA SER A 67 -2.70 56.26 -7.58
C SER A 67 -2.47 57.62 -6.92
N TYR A 68 -2.08 57.62 -5.66
CA TYR A 68 -1.84 58.86 -4.92
C TYR A 68 -0.35 59.22 -4.95
N ARG A 69 -0.02 60.46 -5.33
CA ARG A 69 1.37 60.95 -5.39
C ARG A 69 1.88 61.23 -3.96
N ILE A 70 2.31 60.23 -3.25
CA ILE A 70 2.98 60.33 -1.94
C ILE A 70 4.51 60.34 -2.19
N VAL A 71 5.27 60.78 -1.20
CA VAL A 71 6.73 60.65 -1.17
C VAL A 71 7.12 59.22 -1.48
N PRO A 72 8.07 58.96 -2.41
CA PRO A 72 8.42 57.62 -2.88
C PRO A 72 8.73 56.63 -1.74
N GLU A 73 9.42 57.07 -0.70
CA GLU A 73 9.79 56.26 0.47
C GLU A 73 8.58 55.72 1.23
N ILE A 74 7.55 56.58 1.46
CA ILE A 74 6.31 56.19 2.12
C ILE A 74 5.49 55.22 1.23
N THR A 75 5.48 55.48 -0.07
CA THR A 75 4.80 54.61 -1.04
C THR A 75 5.37 53.18 -1.00
N GLU A 76 6.70 53.03 -1.03
CA GLU A 76 7.36 51.72 -0.97
C GLU A 76 7.11 51.04 0.39
N LEU A 77 7.13 51.77 1.49
CA LEU A 77 6.82 51.22 2.81
C LEU A 77 5.38 50.73 2.86
N LEU A 78 4.40 51.48 2.38
CA LEU A 78 3.00 51.08 2.36
C LEU A 78 2.77 49.85 1.46
N LYS A 79 3.36 49.81 0.28
CA LYS A 79 3.31 48.61 -0.60
C LYS A 79 3.85 47.36 0.10
N LYS A 80 5.00 47.47 0.77
CA LYS A 80 5.57 46.37 1.55
C LYS A 80 4.63 45.88 2.64
N VAL A 81 4.05 46.79 3.43
CA VAL A 81 3.11 46.45 4.50
C VAL A 81 1.87 45.74 3.95
N ILE A 82 1.30 46.24 2.85
CA ILE A 82 0.12 45.63 2.23
C ILE A 82 0.46 44.24 1.71
N THR A 83 1.63 44.07 1.04
CA THR A 83 2.10 42.80 0.53
C THR A 83 2.32 41.78 1.64
N ILE A 84 2.93 42.20 2.75
CA ILE A 84 3.14 41.35 3.93
C ILE A 84 1.80 40.91 4.53
N ALA A 85 0.84 41.85 4.71
CA ALA A 85 -0.49 41.51 5.21
C ALA A 85 -1.23 40.51 4.30
N PHE A 86 -1.10 40.68 2.99
CA PHE A 86 -1.66 39.73 2.01
C PHE A 86 -1.00 38.35 2.12
N LEU A 87 0.34 38.25 2.06
CA LEU A 87 1.07 36.99 2.17
C LEU A 87 0.81 36.28 3.51
N TYR A 88 0.74 37.05 4.63
CA TYR A 88 0.38 36.49 5.92
C TYR A 88 -1.02 35.86 5.91
N SER A 89 -2.00 36.58 5.34
CA SER A 89 -3.36 36.05 5.22
C SER A 89 -3.45 34.81 4.35
N VAL A 90 -2.71 34.75 3.24
CA VAL A 90 -2.61 33.55 2.38
C VAL A 90 -1.98 32.39 3.16
N THR A 91 -0.90 32.62 3.90
CA THR A 91 -0.25 31.62 4.75
C THR A 91 -1.21 31.02 5.77
N LEU A 92 -2.02 31.88 6.43
CA LEU A 92 -3.03 31.43 7.39
C LEU A 92 -4.11 30.56 6.73
N VAL A 93 -4.56 30.92 5.52
CA VAL A 93 -5.53 30.11 4.77
C VAL A 93 -4.93 28.74 4.41
N LEU A 94 -3.72 28.72 3.87
CA LEU A 94 -3.04 27.47 3.54
C LEU A 94 -2.83 26.58 4.77
N ALA A 95 -2.42 27.16 5.90
CA ALA A 95 -2.24 26.43 7.15
C ALA A 95 -3.56 25.83 7.68
N ARG A 96 -4.68 26.59 7.59
CA ARG A 96 -6.02 26.07 7.97
C ARG A 96 -6.51 24.99 7.01
N LEU A 97 -6.31 25.17 5.69
CA LEU A 97 -6.69 24.19 4.69
C LEU A 97 -5.94 22.87 4.89
N THR A 98 -4.64 22.93 5.05
CA THR A 98 -3.80 21.74 5.28
C THR A 98 -4.25 20.99 6.53
N ALA A 99 -4.43 21.69 7.65
CA ALA A 99 -4.90 21.08 8.89
C ALA A 99 -6.33 20.49 8.73
N GLY A 100 -7.23 21.19 8.05
CA GLY A 100 -8.59 20.74 7.80
C GLY A 100 -8.66 19.48 6.96
N ILE A 101 -7.89 19.42 5.87
CA ILE A 101 -7.81 18.25 4.98
C ILE A 101 -7.28 17.03 5.75
N ILE A 102 -6.17 17.19 6.47
CA ILE A 102 -5.57 16.10 7.27
C ILE A 102 -6.56 15.59 8.30
N ASN A 103 -7.21 16.47 9.05
CA ASN A 103 -8.22 16.10 10.04
C ASN A 103 -9.41 15.36 9.40
N LEU A 104 -9.81 15.71 8.20
CA LEU A 104 -10.88 15.03 7.48
C LEU A 104 -10.54 13.58 7.16
N TYR A 105 -9.36 13.36 6.58
CA TYR A 105 -8.92 12.02 6.19
C TYR A 105 -8.62 11.12 7.40
N LEU A 106 -8.09 11.68 8.47
CA LEU A 106 -7.70 10.94 9.67
C LEU A 106 -8.82 10.80 10.72
N ARG A 107 -9.97 11.42 10.55
CA ARG A 107 -11.11 11.31 11.51
C ARG A 107 -11.62 9.88 11.69
N ARG A 108 -11.34 8.97 10.76
CA ARG A 108 -11.69 7.54 10.84
C ARG A 108 -10.67 6.71 11.61
N THR A 109 -9.50 7.26 11.87
CA THR A 109 -8.40 6.67 12.63
C THR A 109 -8.34 7.37 14.00
N GLU A 110 -7.64 6.83 14.97
CA GLU A 110 -7.58 7.36 16.34
C GLU A 110 -7.32 8.88 16.38
N LYS A 111 -8.14 9.62 17.13
CA LYS A 111 -8.15 11.09 17.19
C LYS A 111 -6.80 11.73 17.60
N LEU A 112 -5.99 11.04 18.41
CA LEU A 112 -4.68 11.51 18.86
C LEU A 112 -3.67 11.62 17.72
N SER A 113 -3.59 10.60 16.86
CA SER A 113 -2.67 10.58 15.71
C SER A 113 -3.01 11.67 14.67
N ALA A 114 -4.31 11.91 14.45
CA ALA A 114 -4.79 12.94 13.54
C ALA A 114 -4.36 14.36 13.98
N SER A 115 -4.42 14.65 15.28
CA SER A 115 -4.05 15.96 15.82
C SER A 115 -2.55 16.25 15.68
N LEU A 116 -1.68 15.26 15.95
CA LEU A 116 -0.23 15.42 15.84
C LEU A 116 0.19 15.73 14.39
N ILE A 117 -0.29 14.92 13.42
CA ILE A 117 0.05 15.09 12.00
C ILE A 117 -0.49 16.42 11.47
N SER A 118 -1.71 16.78 11.84
CA SER A 118 -2.34 18.05 11.45
C SER A 118 -1.57 19.25 11.98
N ASN A 119 -1.16 19.22 13.25
CA ASN A 119 -0.38 20.31 13.85
C ASN A 119 1.02 20.41 13.24
N ALA A 120 1.71 19.30 13.01
CA ALA A 120 3.01 19.27 12.34
C ALA A 120 2.95 19.88 10.94
N ALA A 121 1.96 19.48 10.13
CA ALA A 121 1.76 20.04 8.79
C ALA A 121 1.40 21.53 8.81
N LYS A 122 0.53 21.95 9.74
CA LYS A 122 0.20 23.37 9.94
C LYS A 122 1.44 24.18 10.30
N THR A 123 2.28 23.68 11.22
CA THR A 123 3.53 24.34 11.63
C THR A 123 4.49 24.45 10.45
N ALA A 124 4.65 23.40 9.64
CA ALA A 124 5.50 23.44 8.44
C ALA A 124 5.05 24.54 7.46
N VAL A 125 3.74 24.65 7.19
CA VAL A 125 3.20 25.71 6.32
C VAL A 125 3.43 27.11 6.92
N LEU A 126 3.26 27.27 8.24
CA LEU A 126 3.51 28.55 8.90
C LEU A 126 5.00 28.93 8.84
N VAL A 127 5.91 28.01 9.05
CA VAL A 127 7.37 28.24 8.94
C VAL A 127 7.73 28.70 7.52
N LEU A 128 7.23 28.03 6.49
CA LEU A 128 7.46 28.43 5.09
C LEU A 128 6.88 29.81 4.80
N GLY A 129 5.68 30.10 5.30
CA GLY A 129 5.08 31.43 5.15
C GLY A 129 5.88 32.53 5.84
N ILE A 130 6.40 32.29 7.05
CA ILE A 130 7.27 33.23 7.75
C ILE A 130 8.56 33.51 6.99
N LEU A 131 9.18 32.48 6.39
CA LEU A 131 10.37 32.65 5.55
C LEU A 131 10.09 33.56 4.35
N ILE A 132 8.97 33.38 3.66
CA ILE A 132 8.54 34.25 2.55
C ILE A 132 8.32 35.70 3.03
N LEU A 133 7.72 35.86 4.19
CA LEU A 133 7.51 37.19 4.79
C LEU A 133 8.83 37.89 5.13
N LEU A 134 9.79 37.19 5.74
CA LEU A 134 11.12 37.70 6.05
C LEU A 134 11.88 38.10 4.78
N GLN A 135 11.81 37.30 3.74
CA GLN A 135 12.42 37.61 2.44
C GLN A 135 11.80 38.88 1.82
N THR A 136 10.49 39.06 1.94
CA THR A 136 9.78 40.27 1.44
C THR A 136 10.19 41.52 2.22
N LEU A 137 10.53 41.38 3.48
CA LEU A 137 11.08 42.43 4.32
C LEU A 137 12.52 42.81 3.96
N GLY A 138 13.21 41.98 3.13
CA GLY A 138 14.61 42.17 2.79
C GLY A 138 15.59 41.51 3.75
N VAL A 139 15.09 40.65 4.64
CA VAL A 139 15.94 39.86 5.54
C VAL A 139 16.58 38.73 4.74
N GLU A 140 17.87 38.54 4.91
CA GLU A 140 18.58 37.40 4.29
C GLU A 140 18.19 36.08 4.94
N ILE A 141 17.43 35.26 4.18
CA ILE A 141 16.89 33.98 4.68
C ILE A 141 17.81 32.79 4.41
N THR A 142 18.90 32.98 3.65
CA THR A 142 19.83 31.90 3.26
C THR A 142 20.30 31.07 4.44
N PRO A 143 20.74 31.64 5.59
CA PRO A 143 21.14 30.86 6.75
C PRO A 143 20.00 30.01 7.34
N LEU A 144 18.79 30.56 7.35
CA LEU A 144 17.60 29.86 7.86
C LEU A 144 17.20 28.69 6.96
N VAL A 145 17.21 28.91 5.66
CA VAL A 145 16.92 27.85 4.67
C VAL A 145 17.96 26.74 4.73
N THR A 146 19.26 27.10 4.84
CA THR A 146 20.34 26.13 4.99
C THR A 146 20.17 25.27 6.25
N THR A 147 19.87 25.90 7.39
CA THR A 147 19.62 25.19 8.66
C THR A 147 18.40 24.25 8.54
N LEU A 148 17.31 24.73 7.93
CA LEU A 148 16.13 23.90 7.68
C LEU A 148 16.43 22.75 6.72
N GLY A 149 17.29 22.97 5.72
CA GLY A 149 17.75 21.93 4.80
C GLY A 149 18.51 20.80 5.53
N ILE A 150 19.46 21.15 6.38
CA ILE A 150 20.21 20.18 7.21
C ILE A 150 19.27 19.45 8.16
N THR A 151 18.36 20.15 8.83
CA THR A 151 17.34 19.56 9.69
C THR A 151 16.43 18.62 8.89
N GLY A 152 16.05 19.00 7.68
CA GLY A 152 15.24 18.16 6.77
C GLY A 152 15.93 16.86 6.41
N ILE A 153 17.23 16.88 6.15
CA ILE A 153 18.04 15.67 5.92
C ILE A 153 18.02 14.77 7.15
N ALA A 154 18.26 15.34 8.34
CA ALA A 154 18.24 14.57 9.59
C ALA A 154 16.89 13.92 9.85
N VAL A 155 15.78 14.64 9.63
CA VAL A 155 14.42 14.11 9.73
C VAL A 155 14.17 13.02 8.67
N GLY A 156 14.63 13.23 7.43
CA GLY A 156 14.53 12.24 6.36
C GLY A 156 15.22 10.93 6.71
N LEU A 157 16.43 10.99 7.25
CA LEU A 157 17.15 9.82 7.73
C LEU A 157 16.44 9.12 8.89
N ALA A 158 15.88 9.88 9.84
CA ALA A 158 15.11 9.32 10.95
C ALA A 158 13.80 8.63 10.49
N LEU A 159 13.22 9.06 9.37
CA LEU A 159 12.00 8.50 8.80
C LEU A 159 12.25 7.48 7.67
N GLN A 160 13.50 7.17 7.36
CA GLN A 160 13.90 6.32 6.24
C GLN A 160 13.14 4.99 6.20
N ASP A 161 13.09 4.26 7.32
CA ASP A 161 12.41 2.96 7.40
C ASP A 161 10.89 3.10 7.23
N THR A 162 10.31 4.19 7.72
CA THR A 162 8.88 4.47 7.58
C THR A 162 8.51 4.74 6.12
N LEU A 163 9.31 5.54 5.42
CA LEU A 163 9.15 5.83 4.00
C LEU A 163 9.39 4.58 3.15
N ALA A 164 10.43 3.79 3.47
CA ALA A 164 10.70 2.53 2.79
C ALA A 164 9.49 1.57 2.86
N ASN A 165 8.87 1.41 4.03
CA ASN A 165 7.68 0.59 4.19
C ASN A 165 6.47 1.13 3.42
N LEU A 166 6.27 2.45 3.42
CA LEU A 166 5.19 3.09 2.67
C LEU A 166 5.32 2.84 1.15
N PHE A 167 6.50 3.10 0.58
CA PHE A 167 6.74 2.89 -0.85
C PHE A 167 6.70 1.42 -1.23
N SER A 168 7.22 0.54 -0.38
CA SER A 168 7.13 -0.90 -0.58
C SER A 168 5.68 -1.40 -0.53
N GLY A 169 4.86 -0.91 0.39
CA GLY A 169 3.43 -1.25 0.45
C GLY A 169 2.69 -0.82 -0.83
N PHE A 170 2.96 0.39 -1.30
CA PHE A 170 2.43 0.89 -2.57
C PHE A 170 2.88 0.02 -3.77
N TYR A 171 4.17 -0.34 -3.80
CA TYR A 171 4.72 -1.23 -4.83
C TYR A 171 4.04 -2.61 -4.82
N LEU A 172 3.89 -3.25 -3.65
CA LEU A 172 3.24 -4.56 -3.52
C LEU A 172 1.79 -4.53 -4.04
N ILE A 173 1.04 -3.47 -3.71
CA ILE A 173 -0.36 -3.31 -4.16
C ILE A 173 -0.44 -3.14 -5.68
N ILE A 174 0.44 -2.34 -6.28
CA ILE A 174 0.41 -2.07 -7.73
C ILE A 174 0.94 -3.25 -8.53
N SER A 175 2.06 -3.84 -8.12
CA SER A 175 2.70 -4.96 -8.82
C SER A 175 1.87 -6.24 -8.80
N LYS A 176 0.96 -6.36 -7.82
CA LYS A 176 0.08 -7.52 -7.61
C LYS A 176 0.84 -8.85 -7.50
N GLN A 177 2.11 -8.80 -7.09
CA GLN A 177 2.90 -10.01 -6.81
C GLN A 177 2.38 -10.77 -5.59
N VAL A 178 1.76 -10.03 -4.68
CA VAL A 178 1.05 -10.56 -3.51
C VAL A 178 -0.30 -9.85 -3.41
N ARG A 179 -1.36 -10.61 -3.21
CA ARG A 179 -2.74 -10.09 -3.07
C ARG A 179 -3.37 -10.63 -1.80
N THR A 180 -4.32 -9.90 -1.26
CA THR A 180 -5.16 -10.41 -0.17
C THR A 180 -5.88 -11.68 -0.63
N GLY A 181 -5.78 -12.75 0.15
CA GLY A 181 -6.28 -14.09 -0.16
C GLY A 181 -5.24 -15.02 -0.77
N ASP A 182 -4.06 -14.55 -1.17
CA ASP A 182 -3.00 -15.43 -1.68
C ASP A 182 -2.38 -16.25 -0.53
N TYR A 183 -2.01 -17.50 -0.84
CA TYR A 183 -1.18 -18.31 0.03
C TYR A 183 0.29 -18.16 -0.36
N VAL A 184 1.09 -17.67 0.58
CA VAL A 184 2.50 -17.34 0.35
C VAL A 184 3.40 -18.04 1.37
N LYS A 185 4.62 -18.35 0.94
CA LYS A 185 5.69 -18.86 1.80
C LYS A 185 6.93 -18.01 1.62
N LEU A 186 7.43 -17.45 2.73
CA LEU A 186 8.69 -16.71 2.74
C LEU A 186 9.86 -17.70 2.98
N ASP A 187 10.93 -17.57 2.21
CA ASP A 187 12.11 -18.41 2.37
C ASP A 187 12.85 -18.12 3.68
N SER A 188 12.77 -16.88 4.18
CA SER A 188 13.33 -16.49 5.46
C SER A 188 12.38 -16.88 6.60
N GLY A 189 12.76 -17.86 7.43
CA GLY A 189 12.06 -18.18 8.69
C GLY A 189 10.93 -19.20 8.56
N ASN A 190 10.76 -19.87 7.44
CA ASN A 190 9.70 -20.88 7.19
C ASN A 190 8.27 -20.38 7.47
N HIS A 191 8.04 -19.07 7.29
CA HIS A 191 6.74 -18.44 7.49
C HIS A 191 5.86 -18.67 6.26
N GLU A 192 4.71 -19.30 6.46
CA GLU A 192 3.73 -19.54 5.39
C GLU A 192 2.31 -19.32 5.85
N GLY A 193 1.45 -18.83 4.97
CA GLY A 193 0.06 -18.59 5.31
C GLY A 193 -0.70 -17.76 4.27
N TYR A 194 -1.96 -17.46 4.60
CA TYR A 194 -2.79 -16.60 3.77
C TYR A 194 -2.55 -15.13 4.07
N VAL A 195 -2.36 -14.34 3.04
CA VAL A 195 -2.33 -12.88 3.14
C VAL A 195 -3.73 -12.39 3.45
N THR A 196 -3.94 -11.84 4.64
CA THR A 196 -5.25 -11.33 5.08
C THR A 196 -5.41 -9.84 4.81
N ASP A 197 -4.32 -9.07 4.91
CA ASP A 197 -4.36 -7.62 4.70
C ASP A 197 -2.99 -7.08 4.27
N ILE A 198 -3.00 -6.03 3.46
CA ILE A 198 -1.82 -5.27 3.04
C ILE A 198 -2.08 -3.80 3.37
N THR A 199 -1.51 -3.32 4.47
CA THR A 199 -1.59 -1.92 4.89
C THR A 199 -0.45 -1.11 4.26
N TRP A 200 -0.42 0.19 4.53
CA TRP A 200 0.66 1.07 4.06
C TRP A 200 2.05 0.70 4.64
N ARG A 201 2.10 0.03 5.80
CA ARG A 201 3.35 -0.31 6.49
C ARG A 201 3.65 -1.80 6.52
N ASN A 202 2.64 -2.64 6.72
CA ASN A 202 2.79 -4.06 6.99
C ASN A 202 1.85 -4.89 6.13
N THR A 203 2.28 -6.09 5.80
CA THR A 203 1.45 -7.16 5.28
C THR A 203 1.19 -8.18 6.38
N THR A 204 -0.07 -8.56 6.56
CA THR A 204 -0.52 -9.52 7.56
C THR A 204 -0.72 -10.88 6.90
N ILE A 205 -0.03 -11.90 7.41
CA ILE A 205 -0.13 -13.28 6.95
C ILE A 205 -0.70 -14.13 8.08
N LYS A 206 -1.78 -14.86 7.82
CA LYS A 206 -2.42 -15.77 8.79
C LYS A 206 -1.99 -17.20 8.51
N GLU A 207 -1.29 -17.81 9.46
CA GLU A 207 -0.91 -19.21 9.42
C GLU A 207 -2.11 -20.15 9.60
N LEU A 208 -1.93 -21.41 9.21
CA LEU A 208 -2.94 -22.45 9.43
C LEU A 208 -3.16 -22.76 10.91
N SER A 209 -2.14 -22.59 11.73
CA SER A 209 -2.20 -22.68 13.19
C SER A 209 -3.04 -21.58 13.83
N ASN A 210 -3.61 -20.67 13.00
CA ASN A 210 -4.37 -19.49 13.40
C ASN A 210 -3.52 -18.36 14.03
N ASN A 211 -2.18 -18.47 13.94
CA ASN A 211 -1.27 -17.37 14.32
C ASN A 211 -1.24 -16.32 13.23
N VAL A 212 -0.82 -15.12 13.60
CA VAL A 212 -0.69 -13.98 12.68
C VAL A 212 0.77 -13.54 12.64
N ILE A 213 1.32 -13.48 11.43
CA ILE A 213 2.64 -12.97 11.15
C ILE A 213 2.48 -11.58 10.54
N ILE A 214 3.12 -10.58 11.15
CA ILE A 214 3.13 -9.19 10.65
C ILE A 214 4.48 -8.93 10.03
N VAL A 215 4.51 -8.80 8.71
CA VAL A 215 5.73 -8.58 7.93
C VAL A 215 5.78 -7.12 7.50
N PRO A 216 6.84 -6.36 7.84
CA PRO A 216 7.05 -5.02 7.27
C PRO A 216 7.14 -5.09 5.75
N ASN A 217 6.44 -4.17 5.06
CA ASN A 217 6.37 -4.20 3.59
C ASN A 217 7.74 -4.09 2.92
N SER A 218 8.67 -3.31 3.49
CA SER A 218 10.04 -3.20 2.98
C SER A 218 10.77 -4.53 2.99
N LYS A 219 10.54 -5.37 4.01
CA LYS A 219 11.12 -6.72 4.08
C LYS A 219 10.46 -7.66 3.08
N LEU A 220 9.13 -7.62 2.96
CA LEU A 220 8.40 -8.47 2.02
C LEU A 220 8.75 -8.14 0.56
N ALA A 221 8.87 -6.85 0.22
CA ALA A 221 9.20 -6.43 -1.15
C ALA A 221 10.62 -6.82 -1.60
N THR A 222 11.54 -7.06 -0.66
CA THR A 222 12.92 -7.48 -0.94
C THR A 222 13.15 -8.97 -0.67
N ALA A 223 12.19 -9.67 -0.07
CA ALA A 223 12.31 -11.08 0.24
C ALA A 223 12.11 -11.96 -1.00
N ILE A 224 12.74 -13.12 -0.99
CA ILE A 224 12.37 -14.22 -1.87
C ILE A 224 11.18 -14.93 -1.21
N PHE A 225 10.10 -15.07 -1.95
CA PHE A 225 8.90 -15.77 -1.48
C PHE A 225 8.26 -16.56 -2.62
N THR A 226 7.55 -17.63 -2.27
CA THR A 226 6.73 -18.40 -3.20
C THR A 226 5.27 -17.99 -3.02
N ASN A 227 4.62 -17.56 -4.12
CA ASN A 227 3.18 -17.35 -4.15
C ASN A 227 2.52 -18.56 -4.84
N TYR A 228 1.76 -19.34 -4.10
CA TYR A 228 1.12 -20.57 -4.60
C TYR A 228 -0.16 -20.31 -5.38
N HIS A 229 -0.62 -19.07 -5.45
CA HIS A 229 -1.82 -18.67 -6.20
C HIS A 229 -1.48 -17.96 -7.53
N LEU A 230 -0.19 -17.82 -7.86
CA LEU A 230 0.26 -17.18 -9.09
C LEU A 230 1.09 -18.15 -9.96
N PRO A 231 0.93 -18.13 -11.31
CA PRO A 231 -0.05 -17.35 -12.08
C PRO A 231 -1.49 -17.88 -11.94
N VAL A 232 -1.64 -19.15 -11.55
CA VAL A 232 -2.90 -19.87 -11.29
C VAL A 232 -2.79 -20.60 -9.96
N LYS A 233 -3.93 -20.91 -9.33
CA LYS A 233 -3.96 -21.61 -8.03
C LYS A 233 -3.61 -23.09 -8.12
N GLU A 234 -3.76 -23.69 -9.31
CA GLU A 234 -3.48 -25.10 -9.55
C GLU A 234 -2.02 -25.43 -9.27
N ILE A 235 -1.80 -26.49 -8.53
CA ILE A 235 -0.46 -27.00 -8.27
C ILE A 235 -0.30 -28.46 -8.68
N THR A 236 0.93 -28.84 -8.99
CA THR A 236 1.28 -30.23 -9.26
C THR A 236 1.76 -30.90 -7.98
N LEU A 237 0.97 -31.84 -7.50
CA LEU A 237 1.34 -32.73 -6.40
C LEU A 237 2.28 -33.83 -6.93
N ARG A 238 3.41 -33.99 -6.25
CA ARG A 238 4.40 -35.04 -6.52
C ARG A 238 4.41 -36.05 -5.39
N MET A 239 4.38 -37.34 -5.72
CA MET A 239 4.45 -38.43 -4.74
C MET A 239 5.33 -39.52 -5.24
N THR A 240 6.40 -39.80 -4.51
CA THR A 240 7.33 -40.90 -4.82
C THR A 240 6.86 -42.18 -4.14
N VAL A 241 6.84 -43.27 -4.90
CA VAL A 241 6.47 -44.62 -4.45
C VAL A 241 7.49 -45.61 -4.99
N GLY A 242 7.83 -46.60 -4.19
CA GLY A 242 8.72 -47.70 -4.60
C GLY A 242 7.96 -49.02 -4.77
N VAL A 243 8.28 -49.75 -5.81
CA VAL A 243 7.74 -51.12 -6.08
C VAL A 243 8.87 -52.15 -6.15
N SER A 244 8.54 -53.43 -5.93
CA SER A 244 9.50 -54.50 -6.00
C SER A 244 10.11 -54.63 -7.42
N TYR A 245 11.35 -55.08 -7.50
CA TYR A 245 12.05 -55.38 -8.75
C TYR A 245 11.33 -56.44 -9.60
N ASP A 246 10.53 -57.33 -8.98
CA ASP A 246 9.74 -58.34 -9.65
C ASP A 246 8.42 -57.84 -10.21
N SER A 247 8.10 -56.56 -10.02
CA SER A 247 6.84 -55.98 -10.47
C SER A 247 6.81 -55.75 -11.97
N ASP A 248 5.66 -56.01 -12.59
CA ASP A 248 5.37 -55.55 -13.95
C ASP A 248 5.15 -54.04 -13.96
N LEU A 249 6.10 -53.32 -14.54
CA LEU A 249 6.10 -51.86 -14.53
C LEU A 249 4.94 -51.23 -15.34
N GLU A 250 4.47 -51.92 -16.40
CA GLU A 250 3.32 -51.47 -17.18
C GLU A 250 2.02 -51.62 -16.38
N GLN A 251 1.89 -52.71 -15.62
CA GLN A 251 0.78 -52.88 -14.70
C GLN A 251 0.81 -51.80 -13.58
N VAL A 252 2.00 -51.56 -13.00
CA VAL A 252 2.20 -50.53 -11.96
C VAL A 252 1.78 -49.17 -12.50
N GLU A 253 2.21 -48.81 -13.69
CA GLU A 253 1.86 -47.51 -14.30
C GLU A 253 0.34 -47.37 -14.48
N ARG A 254 -0.30 -48.35 -15.13
CA ARG A 254 -1.74 -48.33 -15.37
C ARG A 254 -2.54 -48.24 -14.09
N VAL A 255 -2.29 -49.10 -13.12
CA VAL A 255 -3.02 -49.16 -11.85
C VAL A 255 -2.84 -47.87 -11.05
N THR A 256 -1.62 -47.32 -11.01
CA THR A 256 -1.31 -46.12 -10.27
C THR A 256 -2.01 -44.91 -10.89
N VAL A 257 -2.02 -44.77 -12.21
CA VAL A 257 -2.70 -43.72 -12.96
C VAL A 257 -4.21 -43.81 -12.77
N GLU A 258 -4.80 -45.03 -12.80
CA GLU A 258 -6.24 -45.20 -12.51
C GLU A 258 -6.60 -44.70 -11.10
N VAL A 259 -5.83 -45.09 -10.08
CA VAL A 259 -6.05 -44.63 -8.71
C VAL A 259 -5.88 -43.09 -8.59
N ALA A 260 -4.91 -42.54 -9.29
CA ALA A 260 -4.72 -41.08 -9.32
C ALA A 260 -5.90 -40.35 -9.97
N LYS A 261 -6.45 -40.90 -11.07
CA LYS A 261 -7.68 -40.35 -11.70
C LYS A 261 -8.88 -40.41 -10.75
N GLU A 262 -9.07 -41.51 -9.99
CA GLU A 262 -10.11 -41.61 -8.98
C GLU A 262 -9.98 -40.55 -7.88
N VAL A 263 -8.76 -40.24 -7.45
CA VAL A 263 -8.49 -39.21 -6.43
C VAL A 263 -8.71 -37.83 -7.01
N MET A 264 -8.25 -37.56 -8.21
CA MET A 264 -8.49 -36.29 -8.88
C MET A 264 -9.98 -36.01 -9.07
N GLN A 265 -10.76 -37.03 -9.46
CA GLN A 265 -12.21 -36.89 -9.61
C GLN A 265 -12.90 -36.54 -8.28
N GLU A 266 -12.36 -36.97 -7.14
CA GLU A 266 -12.91 -36.68 -5.82
C GLU A 266 -12.48 -35.31 -5.28
N VAL A 267 -11.25 -34.88 -5.55
CA VAL A 267 -10.64 -33.68 -4.95
C VAL A 267 -10.62 -32.48 -5.89
N ALA A 268 -10.46 -32.71 -7.19
CA ALA A 268 -10.29 -31.66 -8.20
C ALA A 268 -10.96 -32.07 -9.53
N PRO A 269 -12.28 -32.30 -9.56
CA PRO A 269 -12.99 -32.80 -10.73
C PRO A 269 -12.86 -31.89 -11.96
N GLU A 270 -12.70 -30.57 -11.75
CA GLU A 270 -12.48 -29.58 -12.81
C GLU A 270 -11.16 -29.74 -13.54
N LEU A 271 -10.17 -30.44 -12.95
CA LEU A 271 -8.84 -30.64 -13.54
C LEU A 271 -8.68 -31.97 -14.25
N MET A 272 -9.74 -32.73 -14.46
CA MET A 272 -9.71 -34.04 -15.11
C MET A 272 -9.18 -34.02 -16.56
N SER A 273 -9.19 -32.85 -17.21
CA SER A 273 -8.55 -32.68 -18.52
C SER A 273 -7.02 -32.81 -18.48
N ASN A 274 -6.42 -32.64 -17.31
CA ASN A 274 -4.98 -32.82 -17.08
C ASN A 274 -4.74 -34.20 -16.51
N GLU A 275 -4.52 -35.20 -17.38
CA GLU A 275 -4.31 -36.56 -16.94
C GLU A 275 -3.10 -36.68 -16.00
N PRO A 276 -3.23 -37.43 -14.87
CA PRO A 276 -2.09 -37.76 -14.03
C PRO A 276 -1.18 -38.71 -14.77
N TYR A 277 0.10 -38.63 -14.52
CA TYR A 277 1.13 -39.51 -15.09
C TYR A 277 2.21 -39.81 -14.07
N LEU A 278 2.94 -40.89 -14.27
CA LEU A 278 4.09 -41.21 -13.47
C LEU A 278 5.37 -41.35 -14.33
N ARG A 279 6.51 -41.25 -13.67
CA ARG A 279 7.82 -41.50 -14.27
C ARG A 279 8.65 -42.35 -13.33
N PHE A 280 9.20 -43.43 -13.83
CA PHE A 280 10.22 -44.22 -13.13
C PHE A 280 11.50 -43.41 -13.12
N GLU A 281 12.13 -43.28 -11.95
CA GLU A 281 13.25 -42.36 -11.75
C GLU A 281 14.58 -43.10 -11.56
N ASN A 282 14.59 -44.12 -10.68
CA ASN A 282 15.81 -44.84 -10.35
C ASN A 282 15.55 -46.24 -9.76
N PHE A 283 16.57 -47.05 -9.85
CA PHE A 283 16.72 -48.31 -9.11
C PHE A 283 17.33 -47.94 -7.72
N ALA A 284 16.58 -48.14 -6.65
CA ALA A 284 17.00 -47.91 -5.28
C ALA A 284 17.44 -49.24 -4.63
N ASP A 285 17.91 -49.20 -3.38
CA ASP A 285 18.52 -50.39 -2.70
C ASP A 285 17.61 -51.63 -2.70
N PHE A 286 16.29 -51.45 -2.67
CA PHE A 286 15.33 -52.59 -2.63
C PHE A 286 14.04 -52.30 -3.41
N SER A 287 14.00 -51.24 -4.22
CA SER A 287 12.81 -50.84 -4.98
C SER A 287 13.16 -50.18 -6.31
N ILE A 288 12.22 -50.22 -7.25
CA ILE A 288 12.19 -49.31 -8.38
C ILE A 288 11.29 -48.14 -7.99
N ASN A 289 11.87 -46.96 -7.95
CA ASN A 289 11.15 -45.75 -7.54
C ASN A 289 10.56 -45.07 -8.77
N PHE A 290 9.33 -44.59 -8.58
CA PHE A 290 8.67 -43.69 -9.52
C PHE A 290 8.06 -42.50 -8.78
N THR A 291 7.88 -41.40 -9.50
CA THR A 291 7.15 -40.25 -9.02
C THR A 291 5.88 -40.06 -9.83
N LEU A 292 4.75 -40.05 -9.10
CA LEU A 292 3.45 -39.68 -9.65
C LEU A 292 3.30 -38.15 -9.63
N TYR A 293 2.77 -37.64 -10.74
CA TYR A 293 2.41 -36.23 -10.92
C TYR A 293 0.91 -36.15 -11.14
N MET A 294 0.19 -35.45 -10.21
CA MET A 294 -1.23 -35.13 -10.36
C MET A 294 -1.47 -33.67 -10.04
N ARG A 295 -2.47 -33.07 -10.67
CA ARG A 295 -2.86 -31.69 -10.39
C ARG A 295 -3.94 -31.62 -9.33
N VAL A 296 -3.88 -30.59 -8.49
CA VAL A 296 -4.89 -30.23 -7.50
C VAL A 296 -5.21 -28.76 -7.60
N SER A 297 -6.44 -28.37 -7.23
CA SER A 297 -7.00 -27.04 -7.46
C SER A 297 -6.33 -25.96 -6.61
N GLU A 298 -5.97 -26.29 -5.37
CA GLU A 298 -5.34 -25.36 -4.44
C GLU A 298 -4.24 -26.03 -3.60
N PHE A 299 -3.42 -25.22 -2.97
CA PHE A 299 -2.29 -25.69 -2.15
C PHE A 299 -2.72 -26.69 -1.06
N PHE A 300 -3.88 -26.51 -0.45
CA PHE A 300 -4.35 -27.39 0.64
C PHE A 300 -4.92 -28.71 0.17
N ASP A 301 -5.44 -28.77 -1.03
CA ASP A 301 -6.00 -29.99 -1.61
C ASP A 301 -4.95 -31.09 -1.72
N GLN A 302 -3.67 -30.71 -1.82
CA GLN A 302 -2.57 -31.68 -1.81
C GLN A 302 -2.53 -32.58 -0.58
N ARG A 303 -2.98 -32.09 0.59
CA ARG A 303 -2.99 -32.90 1.83
C ARG A 303 -4.06 -33.98 1.77
N ILE A 304 -5.24 -33.60 1.31
CA ILE A 304 -6.37 -34.52 1.15
C ILE A 304 -6.07 -35.50 0.01
N ALA A 305 -5.61 -34.99 -1.13
CA ALA A 305 -5.25 -35.82 -2.27
C ALA A 305 -4.18 -36.85 -1.92
N ARG A 306 -3.12 -36.44 -1.20
CA ARG A 306 -2.07 -37.36 -0.74
C ARG A 306 -2.61 -38.43 0.20
N HIS A 307 -3.45 -38.07 1.14
CA HIS A 307 -4.06 -38.98 2.09
C HIS A 307 -4.93 -40.02 1.37
N LEU A 308 -5.81 -39.58 0.50
CA LEU A 308 -6.69 -40.46 -0.28
C LEU A 308 -5.91 -41.37 -1.21
N PHE A 309 -4.91 -40.81 -1.90
CA PHE A 309 -4.07 -41.57 -2.82
C PHE A 309 -3.33 -42.71 -2.10
N VAL A 310 -2.65 -42.43 -1.00
CA VAL A 310 -1.94 -43.46 -0.24
C VAL A 310 -2.88 -44.58 0.19
N LYS A 311 -4.08 -44.28 0.69
CA LYS A 311 -5.07 -45.28 1.11
C LYS A 311 -5.60 -46.11 -0.05
N LYS A 312 -6.00 -45.43 -1.14
CA LYS A 312 -6.56 -46.13 -2.31
C LYS A 312 -5.50 -46.95 -3.03
N LEU A 313 -4.28 -46.39 -3.19
CA LEU A 313 -3.17 -47.12 -3.83
C LEU A 313 -2.78 -48.37 -3.05
N HIS A 314 -2.63 -48.27 -1.73
CA HIS A 314 -2.31 -49.41 -0.89
C HIS A 314 -3.35 -50.56 -1.06
N LYS A 315 -4.63 -50.21 -0.98
CA LYS A 315 -5.74 -51.20 -1.14
C LYS A 315 -5.73 -51.81 -2.56
N ARG A 316 -5.49 -50.97 -3.59
CA ARG A 316 -5.49 -51.45 -4.98
C ARG A 316 -4.28 -52.33 -5.26
N TYR A 317 -3.08 -51.97 -4.77
CA TYR A 317 -1.88 -52.75 -4.92
C TYR A 317 -1.98 -54.14 -4.26
N GLN A 318 -2.58 -54.23 -3.07
CA GLN A 318 -2.88 -55.50 -2.41
C GLN A 318 -3.80 -56.40 -3.30
N LYS A 319 -4.81 -55.79 -3.92
CA LYS A 319 -5.75 -56.53 -4.78
C LYS A 319 -5.12 -56.99 -6.08
N GLU A 320 -4.21 -56.19 -6.67
CA GLU A 320 -3.55 -56.45 -7.95
C GLU A 320 -2.23 -57.29 -7.78
N GLY A 321 -1.83 -57.62 -6.51
CA GLY A 321 -0.62 -58.34 -6.23
C GLY A 321 0.70 -57.56 -6.41
N ILE A 322 0.61 -56.21 -6.53
CA ILE A 322 1.78 -55.34 -6.64
C ILE A 322 2.40 -55.19 -5.24
N LYS A 323 3.69 -55.53 -5.11
CA LYS A 323 4.39 -55.52 -3.84
C LYS A 323 5.12 -54.20 -3.63
N ILE A 324 4.90 -53.58 -2.46
CA ILE A 324 5.73 -52.49 -1.92
C ILE A 324 6.81 -53.17 -1.09
N PRO A 325 8.09 -53.13 -1.50
CA PRO A 325 9.14 -53.93 -0.86
C PRO A 325 9.49 -53.39 0.53
N PHE A 326 9.90 -54.32 1.39
CA PHE A 326 10.59 -54.00 2.65
C PHE A 326 12.09 -53.92 2.42
N PRO A 327 12.90 -53.34 3.31
CA PRO A 327 14.36 -53.45 3.27
C PRO A 327 14.77 -54.93 3.29
N ILE A 328 15.47 -55.40 2.23
CA ILE A 328 15.92 -56.77 2.09
C ILE A 328 17.43 -56.77 2.35
N ARG A 329 17.92 -57.81 3.12
CA ARG A 329 19.33 -58.07 3.34
C ARG A 329 19.63 -59.56 3.13
N ASP A 330 20.56 -59.87 2.27
CA ASP A 330 21.11 -61.20 2.16
C ASP A 330 22.13 -61.40 3.30
N ILE A 331 21.90 -62.43 4.13
CA ILE A 331 22.79 -62.79 5.22
C ILE A 331 23.56 -64.07 4.85
N TYR A 332 24.87 -63.95 4.63
CA TYR A 332 25.76 -65.10 4.46
C TYR A 332 26.29 -65.54 5.81
N MET A 333 25.81 -66.66 6.36
CA MET A 333 26.36 -67.25 7.58
C MET A 333 27.57 -68.05 7.23
N GLN A 334 28.76 -67.65 7.67
CA GLN A 334 29.96 -68.50 7.61
C GLN A 334 29.88 -69.44 8.83
N GLY A 335 29.63 -70.76 8.55
CA GLY A 335 29.76 -71.77 9.56
C GLY A 335 31.24 -71.97 9.95
N ASN A 336 31.51 -72.10 11.25
CA ASN A 336 32.81 -72.40 11.81
C ASN A 336 33.17 -73.82 11.45
#